data_c4f9fba8e3dc4df71126f6141e9383a7
#
_entry.id   c4f9fba8e3dc4df71126f6141e9383a7
#
_cell.length_a   1.000
_cell.length_b   1.000
_cell.length_c   1.000
_cell.angle_alpha   90.00
_cell.angle_beta   90.00
_cell.angle_gamma   90.00
#
_symmetry.space_group_name_H-M   'P 1'
#
loop_
_entity.id
_entity.type
_entity.pdbx_description
1 polymer ?
#
loop_
_entity_poly.entity_id
_entity_poly.type
_entity_poly.pdbx_seq_one_letter_code
_entity_poly.pdbx_strand_id
1 'polypeptide(L)'
;MVRIPSLSSEEGKVASLVSGALDSFGIEHSLLNGNILAVNRHFDPRRRTLALDAHLDTVPASGGYTRDPLDPGDDANIVYGLGSNDDGGSVVSMIATFRHFYNMSLPFNLMLVLTREEERSGPDGARWLYAGDGGLKADGRFPYPDWVIVGEPTGMKASTSERGLLVLDGEARGVSGHAARGEGVNALYIAMDDIAALRAHRFTKISPRMGEVRLNVTQIEAGKAHNVIPDLCRFVVDIRPTEQYTNEGILQELQALCRSSLTARNLTNSSSATAESSPLLAAARSLGLEEFSSPTTSDWMRIGCDAIKMGPGDSSRSHKADEYMLTSEIEQAIDIYIKYIDNFYGNTVE
;
A
#
# COMPACT_ATOMS: atom_id res chain seq x y z
N MET A 1 -4.44 -9.40 18.65
CA MET A 1 -3.85 -9.58 17.31
C MET A 1 -2.36 -9.88 17.42
N VAL A 2 -1.52 -9.04 18.00
CA VAL A 2 -0.04 -9.20 18.06
C VAL A 2 0.45 -10.61 18.45
N ARG A 3 -0.20 -11.27 19.43
CA ARG A 3 0.17 -12.64 19.86
C ARG A 3 -0.02 -13.73 18.80
N ILE A 4 -0.60 -13.42 17.66
CA ILE A 4 -0.91 -14.37 16.57
C ILE A 4 -0.05 -14.01 15.36
N PRO A 5 0.88 -14.87 14.93
CA PRO A 5 1.59 -14.67 13.68
C PRO A 5 0.62 -14.52 12.50
N SER A 6 0.83 -13.50 11.67
CA SER A 6 -0.03 -13.19 10.53
C SER A 6 0.79 -12.77 9.30
N LEU A 7 1.82 -13.53 8.96
CA LEU A 7 2.57 -13.29 7.74
C LEU A 7 1.64 -13.32 6.51
N SER A 8 1.99 -12.54 5.50
CA SER A 8 1.22 -12.52 4.23
C SER A 8 0.97 -13.96 3.73
N SER A 9 -0.28 -14.29 3.45
CA SER A 9 -0.87 -15.60 3.14
C SER A 9 -1.05 -16.56 4.34
N GLU A 10 -0.73 -16.15 5.56
CA GLU A 10 -0.90 -16.96 6.78
C GLU A 10 -1.88 -16.31 7.78
N GLU A 11 -2.68 -15.34 7.34
CA GLU A 11 -3.57 -14.50 8.17
C GLU A 11 -4.77 -15.24 8.78
N GLY A 12 -5.01 -16.50 8.40
CA GLY A 12 -6.22 -17.24 8.78
C GLY A 12 -6.55 -17.25 10.28
N LYS A 13 -5.53 -17.28 11.15
CA LYS A 13 -5.74 -17.27 12.60
C LYS A 13 -6.13 -15.88 13.12
N VAL A 14 -5.49 -14.81 12.63
CA VAL A 14 -5.85 -13.45 13.01
C VAL A 14 -7.21 -13.08 12.44
N ALA A 15 -7.53 -13.49 11.21
CA ALA A 15 -8.86 -13.33 10.62
C ALA A 15 -9.94 -14.02 11.46
N SER A 16 -9.68 -15.23 11.97
CA SER A 16 -10.61 -15.93 12.88
C SER A 16 -10.80 -15.19 14.21
N LEU A 17 -9.74 -14.61 14.78
CA LEU A 17 -9.84 -13.79 16.00
C LEU A 17 -10.71 -12.56 15.75
N VAL A 18 -10.47 -11.85 14.64
CA VAL A 18 -11.21 -10.63 14.26
C VAL A 18 -12.68 -10.97 13.97
N SER A 19 -12.95 -12.06 13.25
CA SER A 19 -14.32 -12.56 13.01
C SER A 19 -15.05 -12.84 14.33
N GLY A 20 -14.40 -13.52 15.28
CA GLY A 20 -14.97 -13.76 16.61
C GLY A 20 -15.26 -12.47 17.40
N ALA A 21 -14.42 -11.44 17.23
CA ALA A 21 -14.68 -10.13 17.83
C ALA A 21 -15.90 -9.45 17.20
N LEU A 22 -16.02 -9.47 15.88
CA LEU A 22 -17.19 -8.92 15.15
C LEU A 22 -18.48 -9.65 15.56
N ASP A 23 -18.45 -10.97 15.68
CA ASP A 23 -19.57 -11.77 16.20
C ASP A 23 -19.99 -11.33 17.62
N SER A 24 -19.01 -11.12 18.49
CA SER A 24 -19.27 -10.67 19.87
C SER A 24 -19.91 -9.27 19.95
N PHE A 25 -19.68 -8.45 18.92
CA PHE A 25 -20.31 -7.13 18.75
C PHE A 25 -21.67 -7.19 18.05
N GLY A 26 -22.10 -8.38 17.58
CA GLY A 26 -23.32 -8.55 16.81
C GLY A 26 -23.24 -7.93 15.40
N ILE A 27 -22.04 -7.87 14.83
CA ILE A 27 -21.78 -7.36 13.49
C ILE A 27 -21.76 -8.53 12.51
N GLU A 28 -22.73 -8.54 11.60
CA GLU A 28 -22.78 -9.50 10.50
C GLU A 28 -21.64 -9.22 9.51
N HIS A 29 -20.87 -10.27 9.20
CA HIS A 29 -19.72 -10.18 8.30
C HIS A 29 -19.56 -11.44 7.47
N SER A 30 -18.70 -11.40 6.48
CA SER A 30 -18.36 -12.56 5.64
C SER A 30 -16.87 -12.60 5.35
N LEU A 31 -16.35 -13.80 5.15
CA LEU A 31 -15.04 -13.99 4.55
C LEU A 31 -15.20 -14.14 3.04
N LEU A 32 -14.47 -13.33 2.29
CA LEU A 32 -14.42 -13.33 0.85
C LEU A 32 -12.97 -13.49 0.40
N ASN A 33 -12.62 -14.66 -0.07
CA ASN A 33 -11.23 -15.05 -0.38
C ASN A 33 -10.23 -14.77 0.77
N GLY A 34 -10.68 -15.00 2.02
CA GLY A 34 -9.88 -14.75 3.24
C GLY A 34 -9.89 -13.31 3.74
N ASN A 35 -10.42 -12.36 3.00
CA ASN A 35 -10.66 -10.99 3.45
C ASN A 35 -11.97 -10.91 4.23
N ILE A 36 -12.04 -10.07 5.27
CA ILE A 36 -13.24 -9.88 6.08
C ILE A 36 -14.00 -8.65 5.60
N LEU A 37 -15.30 -8.82 5.33
CA LEU A 37 -16.17 -7.76 4.85
C LEU A 37 -17.44 -7.66 5.69
N ALA A 38 -17.83 -6.44 6.02
CA ALA A 38 -19.09 -6.14 6.67
C ALA A 38 -19.70 -4.87 6.08
N VAL A 39 -21.03 -4.77 6.05
CA VAL A 39 -21.76 -3.54 5.72
C VAL A 39 -22.66 -3.16 6.89
N ASN A 40 -22.93 -1.87 7.07
CA ASN A 40 -23.80 -1.40 8.15
C ASN A 40 -25.21 -2.01 8.04
N ARG A 41 -25.89 -2.16 9.18
CA ARG A 41 -27.21 -2.86 9.29
C ARG A 41 -28.28 -2.29 8.34
N HIS A 42 -28.26 -0.99 8.07
CA HIS A 42 -29.21 -0.31 7.21
C HIS A 42 -28.70 -0.13 5.78
N PHE A 43 -27.97 -1.16 5.27
CA PHE A 43 -27.49 -1.18 3.90
C PHE A 43 -28.65 -0.99 2.89
N ASP A 44 -28.44 -0.10 1.92
CA ASP A 44 -29.36 0.12 0.79
C ASP A 44 -28.54 0.14 -0.52
N PRO A 45 -28.76 -0.82 -1.45
CA PRO A 45 -27.97 -0.93 -2.68
C PRO A 45 -28.08 0.27 -3.63
N ARG A 46 -29.04 1.20 -3.36
CA ARG A 46 -29.19 2.45 -4.13
C ARG A 46 -28.29 3.58 -3.62
N ARG A 47 -27.72 3.43 -2.43
CA ARG A 47 -26.84 4.43 -1.83
C ARG A 47 -25.40 4.18 -2.20
N ARG A 48 -24.63 5.24 -2.29
CA ARG A 48 -23.17 5.17 -2.43
C ARG A 48 -22.54 4.57 -1.19
N THR A 49 -21.33 4.02 -1.33
CA THR A 49 -20.65 3.29 -0.26
C THR A 49 -19.31 3.92 0.06
N LEU A 50 -19.09 4.22 1.34
CA LEU A 50 -17.78 4.53 1.92
C LEU A 50 -17.22 3.27 2.57
N ALA A 51 -16.01 2.85 2.19
CA ALA A 51 -15.31 1.73 2.82
C ALA A 51 -14.19 2.22 3.75
N LEU A 52 -14.02 1.51 4.86
CA LEU A 52 -12.87 1.55 5.76
C LEU A 52 -12.04 0.31 5.44
N ASP A 53 -10.84 0.49 4.93
CA ASP A 53 -9.97 -0.58 4.45
C ASP A 53 -8.67 -0.61 5.26
N ALA A 54 -8.30 -1.78 5.82
CA ALA A 54 -7.07 -1.97 6.59
C ALA A 54 -6.58 -3.42 6.42
N HIS A 55 -5.27 -3.67 6.58
CA HIS A 55 -4.73 -5.01 6.35
C HIS A 55 -4.45 -5.80 7.63
N LEU A 56 -4.54 -7.13 7.51
CA LEU A 56 -4.37 -8.08 8.63
C LEU A 56 -2.99 -8.71 8.68
N ASP A 57 -2.26 -8.67 7.56
CA ASP A 57 -0.96 -9.31 7.46
C ASP A 57 0.18 -8.43 7.96
N THR A 58 1.31 -9.07 8.16
CA THR A 58 2.56 -8.44 8.60
C THR A 58 3.73 -8.96 7.77
N VAL A 59 4.80 -8.16 7.69
CA VAL A 59 6.11 -8.64 7.21
C VAL A 59 6.71 -9.66 8.17
N PRO A 60 7.74 -10.44 7.76
CA PRO A 60 8.58 -11.19 8.69
C PRO A 60 9.29 -10.24 9.68
N ALA A 61 9.42 -10.67 10.94
CA ALA A 61 10.15 -9.91 11.93
C ALA A 61 11.58 -9.60 11.45
N SER A 62 11.96 -8.33 11.46
CA SER A 62 13.32 -7.90 11.12
C SER A 62 14.33 -8.34 12.20
N GLY A 63 15.62 -8.40 11.84
CA GLY A 63 16.67 -8.59 12.84
C GLY A 63 16.76 -7.40 13.80
N GLY A 64 17.17 -7.67 15.05
CA GLY A 64 17.41 -6.60 16.03
C GLY A 64 16.29 -6.36 17.03
N TYR A 65 15.21 -7.14 17.02
CA TYR A 65 14.23 -7.12 18.10
C TYR A 65 14.92 -7.40 19.46
N THR A 66 14.66 -6.54 20.45
CA THR A 66 15.13 -6.74 21.83
C THR A 66 14.07 -7.43 22.69
N ARG A 67 12.83 -7.56 22.16
CA ARG A 67 11.66 -8.20 22.75
C ARG A 67 11.14 -9.29 21.82
N ASP A 68 10.30 -10.20 22.32
CA ASP A 68 9.56 -11.12 21.46
C ASP A 68 8.62 -10.30 20.55
N PRO A 69 8.73 -10.41 19.21
CA PRO A 69 7.85 -9.70 18.29
C PRO A 69 6.35 -9.98 18.46
N LEU A 70 6.02 -11.09 19.12
CA LEU A 70 4.64 -11.51 19.39
C LEU A 70 4.18 -11.21 20.81
N ASP A 71 4.99 -10.54 21.64
CA ASP A 71 4.61 -10.13 22.98
C ASP A 71 4.18 -8.66 23.03
N PRO A 72 2.87 -8.35 23.20
CA PRO A 72 2.37 -6.99 23.29
C PRO A 72 2.79 -6.26 24.58
N GLY A 73 3.41 -6.96 25.54
CA GLY A 73 3.71 -6.42 26.86
C GLY A 73 2.47 -6.31 27.75
N ASP A 74 2.68 -5.72 28.92
CA ASP A 74 1.65 -5.54 29.96
C ASP A 74 1.37 -4.05 30.26
N ASP A 75 1.98 -3.10 29.52
CA ASP A 75 1.75 -1.67 29.71
C ASP A 75 0.41 -1.29 29.07
N ALA A 76 -0.49 -0.71 29.86
CA ALA A 76 -1.81 -0.29 29.37
C ALA A 76 -1.74 0.85 28.34
N ASN A 77 -0.63 1.58 28.26
CA ASN A 77 -0.48 2.72 27.38
C ASN A 77 0.23 2.38 26.04
N ILE A 78 0.87 1.21 25.97
CA ILE A 78 1.70 0.82 24.82
C ILE A 78 1.44 -0.66 24.48
N VAL A 79 1.09 -0.92 23.23
CA VAL A 79 1.06 -2.26 22.66
C VAL A 79 2.31 -2.44 21.81
N TYR A 80 3.22 -3.29 22.27
CA TYR A 80 4.42 -3.64 21.53
C TYR A 80 4.16 -4.75 20.53
N GLY A 81 5.10 -4.94 19.60
CA GLY A 81 5.22 -6.09 18.74
C GLY A 81 4.85 -5.84 17.29
N LEU A 82 5.22 -6.82 16.49
CA LEU A 82 5.06 -6.81 15.03
C LEU A 82 3.59 -6.65 14.64
N GLY A 83 3.31 -5.71 13.73
CA GLY A 83 1.96 -5.40 13.27
C GLY A 83 1.10 -4.66 14.29
N SER A 84 1.67 -4.16 15.40
CA SER A 84 0.93 -3.31 16.33
C SER A 84 0.65 -1.93 15.73
N ASN A 85 1.64 -1.36 15.01
CA ASN A 85 1.58 -0.09 14.31
C ASN A 85 1.13 -0.26 12.86
N ASP A 86 1.66 -1.28 12.17
CA ASP A 86 1.43 -1.57 10.76
C ASP A 86 0.79 -2.98 10.60
N ASP A 87 -0.53 -3.15 10.50
CA ASP A 87 -1.59 -2.13 10.48
C ASP A 87 -2.63 -2.36 11.59
N GLY A 88 -2.24 -3.02 12.69
CA GLY A 88 -3.13 -3.38 13.81
C GLY A 88 -3.85 -2.18 14.44
N GLY A 89 -3.19 -1.03 14.48
CA GLY A 89 -3.77 0.22 14.96
C GLY A 89 -4.96 0.65 14.11
N SER A 90 -4.83 0.65 12.78
CA SER A 90 -5.93 0.98 11.86
C SER A 90 -7.03 -0.07 11.91
N VAL A 91 -6.69 -1.36 11.92
CA VAL A 91 -7.70 -2.44 12.03
C VAL A 91 -8.59 -2.23 13.25
N VAL A 92 -8.00 -2.03 14.44
CA VAL A 92 -8.77 -1.84 15.68
C VAL A 92 -9.59 -0.56 15.66
N SER A 93 -8.99 0.54 15.20
CA SER A 93 -9.65 1.85 15.14
C SER A 93 -10.83 1.84 14.15
N MET A 94 -10.66 1.21 13.00
CA MET A 94 -11.72 1.11 11.98
C MET A 94 -12.83 0.16 12.40
N ILE A 95 -12.53 -0.96 13.08
CA ILE A 95 -13.55 -1.83 13.66
C ILE A 95 -14.38 -1.07 14.71
N ALA A 96 -13.73 -0.33 15.61
CA ALA A 96 -14.43 0.46 16.62
C ALA A 96 -15.32 1.55 16.02
N THR A 97 -14.80 2.25 15.02
CA THR A 97 -15.55 3.26 14.25
C THR A 97 -16.73 2.64 13.50
N PHE A 98 -16.52 1.53 12.80
CA PHE A 98 -17.57 0.81 12.10
C PHE A 98 -18.67 0.34 13.05
N ARG A 99 -18.28 -0.22 14.21
CA ARG A 99 -19.23 -0.61 15.30
C ARG A 99 -20.07 0.57 15.80
N HIS A 100 -19.47 1.76 15.93
CA HIS A 100 -20.19 2.98 16.33
C HIS A 100 -21.34 3.28 15.37
N PHE A 101 -21.09 3.22 14.07
CA PHE A 101 -22.08 3.52 13.03
C PHE A 101 -22.95 2.34 12.61
N TYR A 102 -22.63 1.11 13.03
CA TYR A 102 -23.25 -0.12 12.51
C TYR A 102 -24.78 -0.12 12.53
N ASN A 103 -25.39 0.36 13.62
CA ASN A 103 -26.84 0.43 13.80
C ASN A 103 -27.45 1.77 13.40
N MET A 104 -26.67 2.72 12.94
CA MET A 104 -27.16 4.04 12.55
C MET A 104 -27.65 4.03 11.10
N SER A 105 -28.72 4.80 10.84
CA SER A 105 -29.18 5.05 9.47
C SER A 105 -28.38 6.21 8.89
N LEU A 106 -27.38 5.89 8.07
CA LEU A 106 -26.57 6.87 7.35
C LEU A 106 -27.19 7.13 5.95
N PRO A 107 -26.91 8.26 5.32
CA PRO A 107 -27.37 8.55 3.96
C PRO A 107 -26.54 7.83 2.88
N PHE A 108 -25.46 7.19 3.26
CA PHE A 108 -24.62 6.31 2.47
C PHE A 108 -24.45 4.97 3.19
N ASN A 109 -23.94 3.98 2.50
CA ASN A 109 -23.54 2.72 3.13
C ASN A 109 -22.14 2.87 3.71
N LEU A 110 -21.93 2.33 4.91
CA LEU A 110 -20.59 2.17 5.48
C LEU A 110 -20.18 0.70 5.36
N MET A 111 -18.99 0.45 4.88
CA MET A 111 -18.40 -0.88 4.68
C MET A 111 -17.09 -0.99 5.45
N LEU A 112 -16.84 -2.12 6.09
CA LEU A 112 -15.56 -2.49 6.65
C LEU A 112 -14.93 -3.52 5.73
N VAL A 113 -13.69 -3.31 5.37
CA VAL A 113 -12.87 -4.21 4.55
C VAL A 113 -11.58 -4.46 5.30
N LEU A 114 -11.32 -5.71 5.67
CA LEU A 114 -10.04 -6.07 6.28
C LEU A 114 -9.34 -7.05 5.34
N THR A 115 -8.29 -6.57 4.72
CA THR A 115 -7.57 -7.25 3.65
C THR A 115 -6.48 -8.17 4.17
N ARG A 116 -6.02 -9.03 3.29
CA ARG A 116 -4.85 -9.87 3.46
C ARG A 116 -3.80 -9.54 2.40
N GLU A 117 -2.55 -9.98 2.62
CA GLU A 117 -1.46 -9.93 1.63
C GLU A 117 -1.08 -8.54 1.13
N GLU A 118 -1.35 -7.46 1.90
CA GLU A 118 -0.95 -6.10 1.55
C GLU A 118 0.56 -6.01 1.39
N GLU A 119 1.31 -6.47 2.39
CA GLU A 119 2.76 -6.32 2.58
C GLU A 119 3.62 -6.90 1.43
N ARG A 120 3.04 -7.76 0.64
CA ARG A 120 3.66 -8.32 -0.57
C ARG A 120 2.88 -8.04 -1.86
N SER A 121 1.82 -7.20 -1.78
CA SER A 121 0.90 -6.95 -2.90
C SER A 121 0.38 -8.25 -3.51
N GLY A 122 -0.03 -9.18 -2.64
CA GLY A 122 -0.40 -10.54 -3.02
C GLY A 122 -1.65 -10.62 -3.89
N PRO A 123 -1.90 -11.80 -4.50
CA PRO A 123 -3.01 -11.94 -5.45
C PRO A 123 -4.39 -12.01 -4.79
N ASP A 124 -4.48 -12.36 -3.48
CA ASP A 124 -5.75 -12.70 -2.82
C ASP A 124 -6.32 -11.59 -1.92
N GLY A 125 -5.56 -10.51 -1.66
CA GLY A 125 -5.97 -9.34 -0.89
C GLY A 125 -6.70 -8.28 -1.73
N ALA A 126 -6.36 -7.02 -1.52
CA ALA A 126 -6.94 -5.88 -2.23
C ALA A 126 -6.87 -6.02 -3.75
N ARG A 127 -5.81 -6.62 -4.28
CA ARG A 127 -5.67 -6.91 -5.71
C ARG A 127 -6.83 -7.76 -6.24
N TRP A 128 -7.28 -8.76 -5.48
CA TRP A 128 -8.41 -9.60 -5.86
C TRP A 128 -9.74 -8.89 -5.59
N LEU A 129 -9.88 -8.25 -4.42
CA LEU A 129 -11.10 -7.58 -4.00
C LEU A 129 -11.52 -6.48 -4.98
N TYR A 130 -10.59 -5.61 -5.35
CA TYR A 130 -10.86 -4.42 -6.18
C TYR A 130 -10.60 -4.66 -7.68
N ALA A 131 -10.35 -5.91 -8.11
CA ALA A 131 -10.18 -6.23 -9.52
C ALA A 131 -11.42 -5.83 -10.36
N GLY A 132 -11.17 -5.32 -11.58
CA GLY A 132 -12.22 -4.78 -12.44
C GLY A 132 -13.36 -5.76 -12.75
N ASP A 133 -13.04 -7.05 -12.99
CA ASP A 133 -13.98 -8.10 -13.37
C ASP A 133 -14.09 -9.21 -12.31
N GLY A 134 -13.45 -9.06 -11.16
CA GLY A 134 -13.39 -10.04 -10.08
C GLY A 134 -13.83 -9.48 -8.73
N GLY A 135 -13.49 -10.19 -7.66
CA GLY A 135 -13.66 -9.73 -6.30
C GLY A 135 -15.06 -9.26 -5.98
N LEU A 136 -15.19 -8.05 -5.49
CA LEU A 136 -16.46 -7.45 -5.07
C LEU A 136 -17.50 -7.38 -6.20
N LYS A 137 -17.06 -7.06 -7.43
CA LYS A 137 -18.00 -6.94 -8.59
C LYS A 137 -18.54 -8.30 -9.03
N ALA A 138 -17.72 -9.34 -8.98
CA ALA A 138 -18.16 -10.70 -9.35
C ALA A 138 -19.00 -11.36 -8.25
N ASP A 139 -18.68 -11.09 -6.98
CA ASP A 139 -19.42 -11.66 -5.84
C ASP A 139 -20.84 -11.10 -5.74
N GLY A 140 -21.01 -9.79 -5.91
CA GLY A 140 -22.30 -9.12 -5.94
C GLY A 140 -23.06 -9.05 -4.62
N ARG A 141 -22.59 -9.69 -3.54
CA ARG A 141 -23.16 -9.58 -2.18
C ARG A 141 -22.80 -8.28 -1.49
N PHE A 142 -21.61 -7.76 -1.81
CA PHE A 142 -21.08 -6.51 -1.27
C PHE A 142 -21.01 -5.46 -2.38
N PRO A 143 -21.26 -4.18 -2.07
CA PRO A 143 -21.12 -3.11 -3.05
C PRO A 143 -19.64 -2.91 -3.41
N TYR A 144 -19.37 -2.50 -4.65
CA TYR A 144 -18.09 -1.89 -4.96
C TYR A 144 -18.11 -0.47 -4.38
N PRO A 145 -17.13 -0.06 -3.56
CA PRO A 145 -17.19 1.24 -2.90
C PRO A 145 -17.03 2.40 -3.90
N ASP A 146 -17.66 3.53 -3.59
CA ASP A 146 -17.45 4.80 -4.29
C ASP A 146 -16.28 5.56 -3.69
N TRP A 147 -16.03 5.38 -2.39
CA TRP A 147 -14.98 6.03 -1.63
C TRP A 147 -14.33 5.05 -0.66
N VAL A 148 -13.03 5.22 -0.42
CA VAL A 148 -12.29 4.38 0.52
C VAL A 148 -11.38 5.23 1.41
N ILE A 149 -11.40 4.95 2.71
CA ILE A 149 -10.37 5.38 3.64
C ILE A 149 -9.44 4.19 3.84
N VAL A 150 -8.20 4.30 3.40
CA VAL A 150 -7.18 3.26 3.56
C VAL A 150 -6.44 3.50 4.87
N GLY A 151 -6.50 2.52 5.77
CA GLY A 151 -5.79 2.52 7.04
C GLY A 151 -4.30 2.30 6.82
N GLU A 152 -3.51 3.16 7.40
CA GLU A 152 -2.05 3.10 7.37
C GLU A 152 -1.49 4.04 8.46
N PRO A 153 -0.28 3.79 8.98
CA PRO A 153 0.28 4.62 10.06
C PRO A 153 0.72 6.00 9.58
N THR A 154 -0.23 6.95 9.53
CA THR A 154 0.00 8.34 9.10
C THR A 154 -0.04 9.36 10.23
N GLY A 155 -0.26 8.94 11.48
CA GLY A 155 -0.52 9.83 12.61
C GLY A 155 -1.82 10.61 12.44
N MET A 156 -2.83 10.02 11.82
CA MET A 156 -4.12 10.62 11.47
C MET A 156 -4.02 11.85 10.55
N LYS A 157 -2.88 12.03 9.89
CA LYS A 157 -2.76 13.00 8.80
C LYS A 157 -3.39 12.43 7.53
N ALA A 158 -3.95 13.29 6.70
CA ALA A 158 -4.57 12.93 5.45
C ALA A 158 -3.51 12.78 4.34
N SER A 159 -3.12 11.56 4.01
CA SER A 159 -2.32 11.34 2.80
C SER A 159 -3.21 11.45 1.57
N THR A 160 -3.00 12.49 0.78
CA THR A 160 -3.80 12.79 -0.42
C THR A 160 -3.20 12.22 -1.69
N SER A 161 -2.06 11.55 -1.58
CA SER A 161 -1.41 10.85 -2.68
C SER A 161 -0.35 9.89 -2.16
N GLU A 162 -0.04 8.87 -2.95
CA GLU A 162 1.08 7.95 -2.71
C GLU A 162 1.81 7.61 -4.01
N ARG A 163 3.11 7.34 -3.88
CA ARG A 163 3.92 6.94 -5.03
C ARG A 163 3.64 5.50 -5.40
N GLY A 164 3.65 5.21 -6.70
CA GLY A 164 3.67 3.85 -7.20
C GLY A 164 5.04 3.17 -6.99
N LEU A 165 5.12 1.93 -7.46
CA LEU A 165 6.34 1.14 -7.48
C LEU A 165 6.50 0.47 -8.84
N LEU A 166 7.58 0.79 -9.55
CA LEU A 166 7.98 0.12 -10.78
C LEU A 166 9.41 -0.37 -10.64
N VAL A 167 9.60 -1.69 -10.65
CA VAL A 167 10.92 -2.31 -10.64
C VAL A 167 11.20 -2.88 -12.03
N LEU A 168 12.32 -2.45 -12.60
CA LEU A 168 12.77 -2.94 -13.91
C LEU A 168 14.04 -3.79 -13.74
N ASP A 169 14.05 -4.98 -14.38
CA ASP A 169 15.22 -5.79 -14.60
C ASP A 169 15.84 -5.40 -15.94
N GLY A 170 17.08 -4.89 -15.89
CA GLY A 170 17.88 -4.52 -17.05
C GLY A 170 18.85 -5.63 -17.42
N GLU A 171 18.94 -5.97 -18.71
CA GLU A 171 19.87 -6.96 -19.22
C GLU A 171 20.64 -6.41 -20.43
N ALA A 172 21.95 -6.16 -20.24
CA ALA A 172 22.89 -5.83 -21.31
C ALA A 172 23.54 -7.10 -21.86
N ARG A 173 23.53 -7.26 -23.17
CA ARG A 173 24.18 -8.38 -23.86
C ARG A 173 25.37 -7.91 -24.66
N GLY A 174 26.47 -8.64 -24.52
CA GLY A 174 27.72 -8.45 -25.23
C GLY A 174 28.19 -9.72 -25.93
N VAL A 175 29.49 -9.81 -26.14
CA VAL A 175 30.17 -10.97 -26.72
C VAL A 175 31.39 -11.30 -25.86
N SER A 176 31.46 -12.50 -25.33
CA SER A 176 32.61 -12.95 -24.53
C SER A 176 33.87 -12.96 -25.32
N GLY A 177 35.01 -12.68 -24.68
CA GLY A 177 36.34 -12.69 -25.28
C GLY A 177 37.43 -12.65 -24.23
N HIS A 178 38.69 -12.83 -24.69
CA HIS A 178 39.85 -12.77 -23.80
C HIS A 178 40.25 -11.29 -23.60
N ALA A 179 40.28 -10.83 -22.35
CA ALA A 179 40.53 -9.42 -22.02
C ALA A 179 41.88 -8.89 -22.61
N ALA A 180 42.92 -9.70 -22.60
CA ALA A 180 44.25 -9.33 -23.16
C ALA A 180 44.28 -9.19 -24.69
N ARG A 181 43.28 -9.74 -25.42
CA ARG A 181 43.22 -9.66 -26.87
C ARG A 181 42.36 -8.52 -27.38
N GLY A 182 41.53 -7.89 -26.49
CA GLY A 182 40.60 -6.85 -26.87
C GLY A 182 39.47 -7.32 -27.80
N GLU A 183 39.23 -8.64 -27.84
CA GLU A 183 38.17 -9.26 -28.65
C GLU A 183 36.89 -9.35 -27.86
N GLY A 184 35.74 -9.12 -28.54
CA GLY A 184 34.41 -9.21 -27.91
C GLY A 184 33.74 -7.86 -27.67
N VAL A 185 32.58 -7.90 -27.04
CA VAL A 185 31.77 -6.72 -26.64
C VAL A 185 31.45 -6.80 -25.17
N ASN A 186 31.93 -5.85 -24.40
CA ASN A 186 31.78 -5.87 -22.95
C ASN A 186 30.36 -5.41 -22.53
N ALA A 187 29.57 -6.38 -22.04
CA ALA A 187 28.21 -6.11 -21.57
C ALA A 187 28.19 -5.15 -20.36
N LEU A 188 29.24 -5.17 -19.51
CA LEU A 188 29.31 -4.23 -18.38
C LEU A 188 29.42 -2.78 -18.87
N TYR A 189 30.21 -2.51 -19.93
CA TYR A 189 30.30 -1.14 -20.47
C TYR A 189 28.99 -0.67 -21.11
N ILE A 190 28.25 -1.58 -21.78
CA ILE A 190 26.91 -1.27 -22.28
C ILE A 190 26.00 -0.86 -21.13
N ALA A 191 25.96 -1.67 -20.05
CA ALA A 191 25.15 -1.37 -18.87
C ALA A 191 25.57 -0.06 -18.18
N MET A 192 26.88 0.24 -18.12
CA MET A 192 27.37 1.51 -17.54
C MET A 192 26.88 2.72 -18.34
N ASP A 193 26.91 2.66 -19.67
CA ASP A 193 26.43 3.72 -20.54
C ASP A 193 24.91 3.94 -20.36
N ASP A 194 24.14 2.84 -20.32
CA ASP A 194 22.69 2.88 -20.08
C ASP A 194 22.35 3.42 -18.69
N ILE A 195 23.06 2.99 -17.65
CA ILE A 195 22.92 3.50 -16.28
C ILE A 195 23.25 4.99 -16.22
N ALA A 196 24.27 5.45 -16.95
CA ALA A 196 24.59 6.87 -17.04
C ALA A 196 23.45 7.66 -17.70
N ALA A 197 22.86 7.12 -18.78
CA ALA A 197 21.71 7.72 -19.45
C ALA A 197 20.48 7.78 -18.52
N LEU A 198 20.16 6.69 -17.80
CA LEU A 198 19.08 6.64 -16.81
C LEU A 198 19.28 7.67 -15.69
N ARG A 199 20.49 7.82 -15.16
CA ARG A 199 20.82 8.80 -14.13
C ARG A 199 20.68 10.24 -14.63
N ALA A 200 21.00 10.49 -15.89
CA ALA A 200 20.90 11.82 -16.50
C ALA A 200 19.47 12.17 -16.91
N HIS A 201 18.61 11.18 -17.10
CA HIS A 201 17.23 11.37 -17.52
C HIS A 201 16.42 12.21 -16.53
N ARG A 202 15.52 13.06 -17.04
CA ARG A 202 14.60 13.88 -16.25
C ARG A 202 13.21 13.74 -16.83
N PHE A 203 12.30 13.25 -16.01
CA PHE A 203 10.89 13.21 -16.35
C PHE A 203 10.31 14.63 -16.39
N THR A 204 9.60 14.98 -17.44
CA THR A 204 9.14 16.36 -17.69
C THR A 204 7.85 16.73 -16.99
N LYS A 205 7.00 15.75 -16.67
CA LYS A 205 5.75 16.00 -15.97
C LYS A 205 6.01 15.92 -14.46
N ILE A 206 5.84 17.06 -13.79
CA ILE A 206 6.07 17.20 -12.36
C ILE A 206 4.73 17.15 -11.61
N SER A 207 4.59 16.23 -10.67
CA SER A 207 3.41 16.18 -9.82
C SER A 207 3.38 17.38 -8.86
N PRO A 208 2.25 18.08 -8.72
CA PRO A 208 2.12 19.16 -7.74
C PRO A 208 2.17 18.63 -6.28
N ARG A 209 1.85 17.34 -6.07
CA ARG A 209 1.83 16.71 -4.73
C ARG A 209 3.09 15.91 -4.45
N MET A 210 3.59 15.14 -5.43
CA MET A 210 4.70 14.20 -5.26
C MET A 210 6.05 14.72 -5.79
N GLY A 211 6.06 15.81 -6.59
CA GLY A 211 7.25 16.29 -7.28
C GLY A 211 7.66 15.38 -8.45
N GLU A 212 8.96 15.18 -8.62
CA GLU A 212 9.53 14.39 -9.73
C GLU A 212 9.37 12.88 -9.49
N VAL A 213 9.31 12.09 -10.59
CA VAL A 213 9.52 10.64 -10.54
C VAL A 213 10.93 10.37 -9.99
N ARG A 214 11.04 9.46 -9.02
CA ARG A 214 12.34 9.05 -8.47
C ARG A 214 12.80 7.79 -9.16
N LEU A 215 14.08 7.73 -9.53
CA LEU A 215 14.72 6.59 -10.18
C LEU A 215 16.07 6.32 -9.53
N ASN A 216 16.32 5.06 -9.16
CA ASN A 216 17.60 4.60 -8.64
C ASN A 216 17.97 3.24 -9.24
N VAL A 217 19.21 3.08 -9.67
CA VAL A 217 19.78 1.76 -9.97
C VAL A 217 20.31 1.19 -8.65
N THR A 218 19.76 0.06 -8.24
CA THR A 218 20.00 -0.51 -6.90
C THR A 218 20.86 -1.75 -6.89
N GLN A 219 20.99 -2.43 -8.04
CA GLN A 219 21.80 -3.64 -8.17
C GLN A 219 22.48 -3.64 -9.54
N ILE A 220 23.70 -4.21 -9.61
CA ILE A 220 24.42 -4.51 -10.84
C ILE A 220 25.30 -5.75 -10.64
N GLU A 221 25.27 -6.66 -11.62
CA GLU A 221 26.06 -7.90 -11.61
C GLU A 221 26.61 -8.21 -12.99
N ALA A 222 27.92 -8.48 -13.10
CA ALA A 222 28.59 -8.87 -14.34
C ALA A 222 29.90 -9.60 -14.09
N GLY A 223 30.27 -10.46 -15.04
CA GLY A 223 31.59 -11.15 -15.08
C GLY A 223 31.72 -12.33 -14.11
N LYS A 224 32.67 -13.22 -14.41
CA LYS A 224 32.96 -14.43 -13.63
C LYS A 224 34.47 -14.60 -13.38
N ALA A 225 35.31 -14.03 -14.25
CA ALA A 225 36.75 -14.13 -14.16
C ALA A 225 37.41 -12.83 -14.68
N HIS A 226 38.54 -12.45 -14.07
CA HIS A 226 39.24 -11.19 -14.38
C HIS A 226 39.77 -11.08 -15.81
N ASN A 227 39.99 -12.20 -16.48
CA ASN A 227 40.56 -12.27 -17.83
C ASN A 227 39.51 -12.54 -18.93
N VAL A 228 38.24 -12.55 -18.62
CA VAL A 228 37.12 -12.79 -19.54
C VAL A 228 36.25 -11.55 -19.65
N ILE A 229 36.06 -11.05 -20.88
CA ILE A 229 35.10 -9.97 -21.16
C ILE A 229 33.68 -10.51 -20.93
N PRO A 230 32.88 -9.89 -20.03
CA PRO A 230 31.53 -10.37 -19.76
C PRO A 230 30.59 -10.15 -20.95
N ASP A 231 29.86 -11.19 -21.33
CA ASP A 231 28.83 -11.18 -22.36
C ASP A 231 27.42 -10.86 -21.82
N LEU A 232 27.32 -10.78 -20.49
CA LEU A 232 26.05 -10.46 -19.80
C LEU A 232 26.32 -9.55 -18.60
N CYS A 233 25.53 -8.50 -18.48
CA CYS A 233 25.41 -7.66 -17.29
C CYS A 233 23.93 -7.47 -16.95
N ARG A 234 23.56 -7.70 -15.70
CA ARG A 234 22.23 -7.44 -15.17
C ARG A 234 22.24 -6.29 -14.19
N PHE A 235 21.19 -5.50 -14.19
CA PHE A 235 21.01 -4.43 -13.21
C PHE A 235 19.52 -4.27 -12.88
N VAL A 236 19.22 -3.69 -11.71
CA VAL A 236 17.85 -3.46 -11.24
C VAL A 236 17.64 -1.97 -11.03
N VAL A 237 16.52 -1.48 -11.54
CA VAL A 237 16.10 -0.08 -11.39
C VAL A 237 14.85 -0.03 -10.52
N ASP A 238 14.92 0.62 -9.36
CA ASP A 238 13.77 1.00 -8.52
C ASP A 238 13.28 2.37 -8.98
N ILE A 239 12.00 2.44 -9.34
CA ILE A 239 11.36 3.65 -9.80
C ILE A 239 10.13 3.90 -8.93
N ARG A 240 9.97 5.16 -8.49
CA ARG A 240 8.81 5.64 -7.74
C ARG A 240 8.03 6.63 -8.60
N PRO A 241 7.04 6.14 -9.34
CA PRO A 241 6.19 6.94 -10.21
C PRO A 241 5.39 7.99 -9.46
N THR A 242 4.81 8.91 -10.23
CA THR A 242 3.79 9.85 -9.76
C THR A 242 2.53 9.67 -10.62
N GLU A 243 1.42 10.24 -10.19
CA GLU A 243 0.13 10.19 -10.89
C GLU A 243 0.17 10.79 -12.31
N GLN A 244 1.26 11.45 -12.67
CA GLN A 244 1.44 12.06 -14.00
C GLN A 244 1.91 11.05 -15.06
N TYR A 245 2.28 9.82 -14.64
CA TYR A 245 2.82 8.79 -15.51
C TYR A 245 2.17 7.43 -15.25
N THR A 246 1.94 6.67 -16.31
CA THR A 246 1.68 5.24 -16.20
C THR A 246 2.99 4.46 -16.15
N ASN A 247 2.99 3.29 -15.53
CA ASN A 247 4.17 2.43 -15.46
C ASN A 247 4.63 1.98 -16.86
N GLU A 248 3.68 1.72 -17.78
CA GLU A 248 3.95 1.39 -19.18
C GLU A 248 4.64 2.56 -19.89
N GLY A 249 4.16 3.80 -19.67
CA GLY A 249 4.74 5.01 -20.26
C GLY A 249 6.18 5.22 -19.79
N ILE A 250 6.45 5.03 -18.50
CA ILE A 250 7.81 5.09 -17.93
C ILE A 250 8.72 4.02 -18.57
N LEU A 251 8.25 2.76 -18.64
CA LEU A 251 9.02 1.68 -19.24
C LEU A 251 9.38 2.00 -20.70
N GLN A 252 8.42 2.48 -21.51
CA GLN A 252 8.66 2.85 -22.90
C GLN A 252 9.67 3.99 -23.04
N GLU A 253 9.54 5.04 -22.20
CA GLU A 253 10.43 6.20 -22.19
C GLU A 253 11.87 5.80 -21.85
N LEU A 254 12.05 4.97 -20.82
CA LEU A 254 13.37 4.50 -20.38
C LEU A 254 13.98 3.46 -21.35
N GLN A 255 13.17 2.57 -21.94
CA GLN A 255 13.65 1.63 -22.96
C GLN A 255 14.23 2.32 -24.18
N ALA A 256 13.65 3.47 -24.57
CA ALA A 256 14.16 4.26 -25.71
C ALA A 256 15.57 4.88 -25.45
N LEU A 257 15.97 4.98 -24.19
CA LEU A 257 17.28 5.51 -23.80
C LEU A 257 18.38 4.44 -23.73
N CYS A 258 17.98 3.15 -23.60
CA CYS A 258 18.88 2.05 -23.29
C CYS A 258 19.07 1.11 -24.48
N ARG A 259 20.29 0.60 -24.60
CA ARG A 259 20.64 -0.54 -25.48
C ARG A 259 20.29 -1.87 -24.80
N SER A 260 20.33 -1.92 -23.48
CA SER A 260 19.87 -3.04 -22.65
C SER A 260 18.36 -3.23 -22.79
N SER A 261 17.90 -4.48 -22.70
CA SER A 261 16.47 -4.73 -22.55
C SER A 261 16.03 -4.42 -21.12
N LEU A 262 14.91 -3.70 -20.97
CA LEU A 262 14.29 -3.43 -19.68
C LEU A 262 12.99 -4.23 -19.57
N THR A 263 12.82 -5.01 -18.50
CA THR A 263 11.61 -5.80 -18.26
C THR A 263 11.02 -5.41 -16.92
N ALA A 264 9.75 -5.02 -16.92
CA ALA A 264 9.04 -4.70 -15.67
C ALA A 264 8.67 -5.98 -14.93
N ARG A 265 8.93 -6.03 -13.61
CA ARG A 265 8.44 -7.11 -12.74
C ARG A 265 6.92 -7.04 -12.56
N ASN A 266 6.39 -5.82 -12.47
CA ASN A 266 4.96 -5.54 -12.33
C ASN A 266 4.65 -4.16 -12.88
N LEU A 267 3.61 -4.03 -13.70
CA LEU A 267 3.14 -2.76 -14.26
C LEU A 267 1.89 -2.21 -13.54
N THR A 268 1.29 -2.98 -12.63
CA THR A 268 0.00 -2.61 -12.00
C THR A 268 0.12 -1.85 -10.69
N ASN A 269 1.35 -1.63 -10.16
CA ASN A 269 1.57 -0.85 -8.94
C ASN A 269 1.62 0.65 -9.28
N SER A 270 0.48 1.22 -9.60
CA SER A 270 0.34 2.63 -9.99
C SER A 270 0.42 3.57 -8.79
N SER A 271 0.73 4.84 -9.04
CA SER A 271 0.56 5.91 -8.05
C SER A 271 -0.91 6.21 -7.85
N SER A 272 -1.27 6.62 -6.64
CA SER A 272 -2.64 6.98 -6.27
C SER A 272 -2.71 8.45 -5.86
N ALA A 273 -3.85 9.10 -6.12
CA ALA A 273 -4.10 10.47 -5.68
C ALA A 273 -5.60 10.72 -5.49
N THR A 274 -5.95 11.36 -4.38
CA THR A 274 -7.33 11.80 -4.11
C THR A 274 -7.70 12.93 -5.08
N ALA A 275 -8.88 12.86 -5.68
CA ALA A 275 -9.36 13.93 -6.53
C ALA A 275 -9.51 15.25 -5.75
N GLU A 276 -9.21 16.39 -6.38
CA GLU A 276 -9.34 17.70 -5.69
C GLU A 276 -10.80 18.02 -5.33
N SER A 277 -11.75 17.51 -6.10
CA SER A 277 -13.19 17.63 -5.85
C SER A 277 -13.75 16.53 -4.94
N SER A 278 -12.89 15.72 -4.34
CA SER A 278 -13.30 14.60 -3.49
C SER A 278 -14.00 15.05 -2.22
N PRO A 279 -15.15 14.46 -1.86
CA PRO A 279 -15.76 14.69 -0.55
C PRO A 279 -14.88 14.16 0.60
N LEU A 280 -14.00 13.17 0.34
CA LEU A 280 -13.01 12.71 1.32
C LEU A 280 -12.04 13.85 1.68
N LEU A 281 -11.54 14.55 0.67
CA LEU A 281 -10.63 15.69 0.88
C LEU A 281 -11.33 16.85 1.56
N ALA A 282 -12.58 17.14 1.17
CA ALA A 282 -13.41 18.18 1.83
C ALA A 282 -13.61 17.87 3.31
N ALA A 283 -13.91 16.62 3.68
CA ALA A 283 -14.04 16.18 5.07
C ALA A 283 -12.72 16.34 5.86
N ALA A 284 -11.59 15.94 5.29
CA ALA A 284 -10.28 16.13 5.91
C ALA A 284 -9.97 17.61 6.20
N ARG A 285 -10.20 18.46 5.21
CA ARG A 285 -10.00 19.92 5.32
C ARG A 285 -10.94 20.57 6.34
N SER A 286 -12.19 20.11 6.43
CA SER A 286 -13.15 20.63 7.42
C SER A 286 -12.73 20.35 8.87
N LEU A 287 -11.98 19.28 9.10
CA LEU A 287 -11.39 18.93 10.39
C LEU A 287 -10.01 19.56 10.62
N GLY A 288 -9.47 20.28 9.64
CA GLY A 288 -8.11 20.85 9.71
C GLY A 288 -7.01 19.80 9.76
N LEU A 289 -7.23 18.59 9.17
CA LEU A 289 -6.21 17.57 9.11
C LEU A 289 -5.06 18.00 8.19
N GLU A 290 -3.83 17.73 8.62
CA GLU A 290 -2.63 18.01 7.81
C GLU A 290 -2.62 17.11 6.57
N GLU A 291 -2.52 17.73 5.38
CA GLU A 291 -2.40 17.01 4.11
C GLU A 291 -0.92 16.73 3.79
N PHE A 292 -0.62 15.54 3.28
CA PHE A 292 0.72 15.20 2.81
C PHE A 292 0.67 14.18 1.67
N SER A 293 1.83 13.91 1.04
CA SER A 293 2.01 12.85 0.07
C SER A 293 2.82 11.72 0.68
N SER A 294 2.27 10.50 0.72
CA SER A 294 2.98 9.34 1.25
C SER A 294 4.11 8.90 0.33
N PRO A 295 5.30 8.62 0.86
CA PRO A 295 6.40 8.06 0.08
C PRO A 295 6.24 6.55 -0.21
N THR A 296 5.35 5.87 0.51
CA THR A 296 5.12 4.43 0.47
C THR A 296 3.82 4.09 -0.26
N THR A 297 3.75 2.90 -0.85
CA THR A 297 2.55 2.32 -1.44
C THR A 297 1.72 1.63 -0.37
N SER A 298 0.42 1.40 -0.64
CA SER A 298 -0.51 0.64 0.19
C SER A 298 -1.55 -0.06 -0.71
N ASP A 299 -2.55 -0.67 -0.10
CA ASP A 299 -3.71 -1.22 -0.83
C ASP A 299 -4.41 -0.18 -1.73
N TRP A 300 -4.20 1.11 -1.47
CA TRP A 300 -4.71 2.19 -2.30
C TRP A 300 -4.36 2.05 -3.79
N MET A 301 -3.17 1.53 -4.12
CA MET A 301 -2.76 1.31 -5.51
C MET A 301 -3.64 0.29 -6.26
N ARG A 302 -4.49 -0.45 -5.55
CA ARG A 302 -5.43 -1.45 -6.09
C ARG A 302 -6.85 -0.94 -6.18
N ILE A 303 -7.15 0.17 -5.50
CA ILE A 303 -8.48 0.75 -5.39
C ILE A 303 -8.74 1.63 -6.61
N GLY A 304 -9.77 1.28 -7.38
CA GLY A 304 -10.12 1.97 -8.62
C GLY A 304 -11.11 3.12 -8.45
N CYS A 305 -11.54 3.42 -7.24
CA CYS A 305 -12.40 4.56 -6.90
C CYS A 305 -11.63 5.64 -6.13
N ASP A 306 -12.31 6.73 -5.78
CA ASP A 306 -11.69 7.81 -5.02
C ASP A 306 -11.35 7.35 -3.59
N ALA A 307 -10.14 7.64 -3.14
CA ALA A 307 -9.66 7.21 -1.84
C ALA A 307 -8.72 8.21 -1.19
N ILE A 308 -8.55 8.06 0.13
CA ILE A 308 -7.61 8.81 0.95
C ILE A 308 -6.96 7.84 1.95
N LYS A 309 -5.69 8.07 2.29
CA LYS A 309 -4.97 7.21 3.24
C LYS A 309 -4.82 7.92 4.58
N MET A 310 -5.24 7.27 5.66
CA MET A 310 -5.21 7.85 7.01
C MET A 310 -5.34 6.76 8.08
N GLY A 311 -4.53 6.82 9.13
CA GLY A 311 -4.63 5.91 10.28
C GLY A 311 -3.72 6.32 11.42
N PRO A 312 -3.88 5.68 12.61
CA PRO A 312 -3.05 5.92 13.79
C PRO A 312 -1.62 5.46 13.59
N GLY A 313 -0.74 5.87 14.49
CA GLY A 313 0.65 5.44 14.50
C GLY A 313 1.56 6.27 13.62
N ASP A 314 2.79 5.82 13.49
CA ASP A 314 3.84 6.53 12.75
C ASP A 314 4.54 5.57 11.78
N SER A 315 4.54 5.90 10.49
CA SER A 315 5.20 5.13 9.43
C SER A 315 6.69 4.88 9.70
N SER A 316 7.33 5.69 10.53
CA SER A 316 8.73 5.47 10.90
C SER A 316 8.95 4.27 11.83
N ARG A 317 7.88 3.71 12.42
CA ARG A 317 7.90 2.51 13.27
C ARG A 317 7.70 1.22 12.46
N SER A 318 7.09 1.32 11.27
CA SER A 318 6.80 0.15 10.42
C SER A 318 8.06 -0.56 9.97
N HIS A 319 8.02 -1.89 9.94
CA HIS A 319 9.11 -2.79 9.49
C HIS A 319 10.41 -2.66 10.32
N LYS A 320 10.34 -2.10 11.52
CA LYS A 320 11.47 -1.97 12.44
C LYS A 320 11.34 -2.90 13.63
N ALA A 321 12.50 -3.25 14.21
CA ALA A 321 12.53 -3.96 15.47
C ALA A 321 11.87 -3.12 16.59
N ASP A 322 11.25 -3.83 17.54
CA ASP A 322 10.55 -3.24 18.69
C ASP A 322 9.42 -2.28 18.28
N GLU A 323 8.73 -2.59 17.20
CA GLU A 323 7.52 -1.90 16.76
C GLU A 323 6.52 -1.75 17.90
N TYR A 324 5.82 -0.63 17.96
CA TYR A 324 4.83 -0.36 18.98
C TYR A 324 3.74 0.61 18.53
N MET A 325 2.59 0.55 19.22
CA MET A 325 1.47 1.47 19.09
C MET A 325 1.09 2.02 20.46
N LEU A 326 0.83 3.33 20.57
CA LEU A 326 0.27 3.90 21.78
C LEU A 326 -1.25 3.71 21.80
N THR A 327 -1.82 3.30 22.95
CA THR A 327 -3.28 3.17 23.09
C THR A 327 -4.00 4.51 22.89
N SER A 328 -3.37 5.61 23.29
CA SER A 328 -3.86 6.96 23.06
C SER A 328 -3.94 7.34 21.57
N GLU A 329 -3.06 6.79 20.72
CA GLU A 329 -3.13 7.01 19.26
C GLU A 329 -4.35 6.29 18.66
N ILE A 330 -4.68 5.09 19.16
CA ILE A 330 -5.88 4.33 18.76
C ILE A 330 -7.14 5.08 19.19
N GLU A 331 -7.22 5.51 20.45
CA GLU A 331 -8.36 6.27 20.98
C GLU A 331 -8.60 7.56 20.20
N GLN A 332 -7.53 8.31 19.95
CA GLN A 332 -7.59 9.53 19.15
C GLN A 332 -8.04 9.25 17.71
N ALA A 333 -7.57 8.14 17.11
CA ALA A 333 -7.96 7.77 15.76
C ALA A 333 -9.45 7.44 15.66
N ILE A 334 -10.00 6.73 16.62
CA ILE A 334 -11.45 6.43 16.68
C ILE A 334 -12.24 7.74 16.70
N ASP A 335 -11.87 8.68 17.57
CA ASP A 335 -12.53 9.99 17.67
C ASP A 335 -12.45 10.79 16.38
N ILE A 336 -11.27 10.76 15.72
CA ILE A 336 -11.08 11.46 14.44
C ILE A 336 -11.90 10.80 13.34
N TYR A 337 -11.88 9.47 13.21
CA TYR A 337 -12.67 8.76 12.21
C TYR A 337 -14.19 9.00 12.38
N ILE A 338 -14.70 9.00 13.61
CA ILE A 338 -16.12 9.29 13.88
C ILE A 338 -16.44 10.69 13.38
N LYS A 339 -15.67 11.71 13.79
CA LYS A 339 -15.86 13.09 13.34
C LYS A 339 -15.70 13.24 11.83
N TYR A 340 -14.78 12.48 11.23
CA TYR A 340 -14.54 12.49 9.79
C TYR A 340 -15.77 11.97 9.02
N ILE A 341 -16.34 10.85 9.46
CA ILE A 341 -17.54 10.25 8.85
C ILE A 341 -18.76 11.18 9.03
N ASP A 342 -18.92 11.82 10.19
CA ASP A 342 -19.99 12.81 10.42
C ASP A 342 -19.84 14.02 9.50
N ASN A 343 -18.62 14.54 9.29
CA ASN A 343 -18.37 15.66 8.37
C ASN A 343 -18.48 15.24 6.89
N PHE A 344 -18.09 14.01 6.57
CA PHE A 344 -18.24 13.44 5.23
C PHE A 344 -19.72 13.42 4.82
N TYR A 345 -20.60 13.10 5.75
CA TYR A 345 -22.05 13.18 5.56
C TYR A 345 -22.51 14.58 5.14
N GLY A 346 -22.09 15.62 5.84
CA GLY A 346 -22.47 17.01 5.54
C GLY A 346 -22.07 17.46 4.13
N ASN A 347 -20.96 16.93 3.60
CA ASN A 347 -20.40 17.30 2.29
C ASN A 347 -20.94 16.47 1.11
N THR A 348 -21.76 15.42 1.36
CA THR A 348 -22.31 14.56 0.29
C THR A 348 -23.79 14.82 -0.02
N VAL A 349 -24.44 15.69 0.75
CA VAL A 349 -25.90 15.99 0.66
C VAL A 349 -26.18 17.27 -0.13
N GLU A 350 -25.17 18.04 -0.54
CA GLU A 350 -25.28 19.14 -1.49
C GLU A 350 -25.06 18.65 -2.93
#